data_eb3457ad753aa86c6bceb71e9fb6670a
#
_entry.id   eb3457ad753aa86c6bceb71e9fb6670a
#
_cell.length_a   1.000
_cell.length_b   1.000
_cell.length_c   1.000
_cell.angle_alpha   90.00
_cell.angle_beta   90.00
_cell.angle_gamma   90.00
#
_symmetry.space_group_name_H-M   'P 1'
#
loop_
_entity.id
_entity.type
_entity.pdbx_description
1 polymer ?
#
loop_
_entity_poly.entity_id
_entity_poly.type
_entity_poly.pdbx_seq_one_letter_code
_entity_poly.pdbx_strand_id
1 'polypeptide(L)'
;MPPAVSAEVIERWGNDCWLGMPGCTNHSDTTDHIVPHIAGGPTVPANLRRACKHCNSLRGDRTLNGYGALIHAVIGPPAGGKSTYVDMHRQPGAVVLDFDALAKAMMPGSDAEHVTVEWVRRMASGAWYGAYRHMVRVTEPVELWLVKTLPFTPRSPRLLDEWIALDYDITVCDPG
;
A
#
# COMPACT_ATOMS: atom_id res chain seq x y z
N MET A 1 -0.27 -22.87 -10.31
CA MET A 1 -1.03 -21.63 -10.64
C MET A 1 -1.26 -21.59 -12.14
N PRO A 2 -2.47 -21.28 -12.65
CA PRO A 2 -2.73 -21.17 -14.09
C PRO A 2 -1.90 -20.06 -14.75
N PRO A 3 -1.40 -20.26 -16.00
CA PRO A 3 -0.57 -19.27 -16.68
C PRO A 3 -1.20 -17.89 -16.83
N ALA A 4 -2.51 -17.83 -17.10
CA ALA A 4 -3.26 -16.57 -17.22
C ALA A 4 -3.26 -15.77 -15.92
N VAL A 5 -3.47 -16.41 -14.77
CA VAL A 5 -3.43 -15.78 -13.45
C VAL A 5 -2.02 -15.24 -13.17
N SER A 6 -0.99 -16.02 -13.52
CA SER A 6 0.41 -15.58 -13.36
C SER A 6 0.74 -14.33 -14.19
N ALA A 7 0.28 -14.29 -15.43
CA ALA A 7 0.48 -13.14 -16.32
C ALA A 7 -0.18 -11.88 -15.77
N GLU A 8 -1.43 -11.97 -15.30
CA GLU A 8 -2.15 -10.86 -14.72
C GLU A 8 -1.49 -10.33 -13.43
N VAL A 9 -0.99 -11.23 -12.57
CA VAL A 9 -0.24 -10.83 -11.36
C VAL A 9 1.05 -10.10 -11.71
N ILE A 10 1.77 -10.55 -12.74
CA ILE A 10 2.98 -9.87 -13.22
C ILE A 10 2.65 -8.48 -13.79
N GLU A 11 1.57 -8.36 -14.55
CA GLU A 11 1.12 -7.07 -15.09
C GLU A 11 0.79 -6.08 -13.98
N ARG A 12 0.06 -6.52 -12.94
CA ARG A 12 -0.33 -5.69 -11.79
C ARG A 12 0.83 -5.26 -10.92
N TRP A 13 1.72 -6.19 -10.58
CA TRP A 13 2.75 -6.00 -9.56
C TRP A 13 4.14 -5.71 -10.13
N GLY A 14 4.40 -6.04 -11.38
CA GLY A 14 5.72 -5.98 -12.01
C GLY A 14 6.64 -7.11 -11.50
N ASN A 15 7.96 -6.88 -11.60
CA ASN A 15 8.97 -7.87 -11.25
C ASN A 15 9.67 -7.59 -9.91
N ASP A 16 9.22 -6.60 -9.15
CA ASP A 16 9.81 -6.27 -7.86
C ASP A 16 9.17 -7.10 -6.73
N CYS A 17 9.97 -7.42 -5.73
CA CYS A 17 9.43 -8.05 -4.52
C CYS A 17 8.64 -7.04 -3.70
N TRP A 18 7.35 -7.27 -3.56
CA TRP A 18 6.47 -6.40 -2.79
C TRP A 18 6.71 -6.50 -1.27
N LEU A 19 7.10 -7.66 -0.75
CA LEU A 19 7.26 -7.88 0.69
C LEU A 19 8.43 -7.10 1.30
N GLY A 20 9.56 -6.96 0.59
CA GLY A 20 10.70 -6.14 1.02
C GLY A 20 11.22 -6.45 2.43
N MET A 21 11.19 -7.71 2.88
CA MET A 21 11.66 -8.11 4.22
C MET A 21 13.19 -8.04 4.31
N PRO A 22 13.78 -8.07 5.53
CA PRO A 22 15.24 -8.14 5.69
C PRO A 22 15.84 -9.27 4.86
N GLY A 23 16.90 -8.97 4.09
CA GLY A 23 17.51 -9.92 3.14
C GLY A 23 16.76 -10.08 1.82
N CYS A 24 15.83 -9.19 1.51
CA CYS A 24 15.10 -9.18 0.25
C CYS A 24 16.04 -9.04 -0.95
N THR A 25 15.82 -9.84 -2.00
CA THR A 25 16.57 -9.75 -3.26
C THR A 25 16.09 -8.61 -4.17
N ASN A 26 15.02 -7.90 -3.77
CA ASN A 26 14.30 -6.86 -4.52
C ASN A 26 13.66 -7.34 -5.84
N HIS A 27 14.00 -8.50 -6.34
CA HIS A 27 13.42 -9.09 -7.54
C HIS A 27 12.50 -10.26 -7.17
N SER A 28 11.32 -10.30 -7.78
CA SER A 28 10.33 -11.36 -7.51
C SER A 28 10.52 -12.54 -8.46
N ASP A 29 10.56 -13.71 -7.90
CA ASP A 29 10.63 -15.01 -8.59
C ASP A 29 9.48 -15.94 -8.21
N THR A 30 8.62 -15.51 -7.25
CA THR A 30 7.45 -16.24 -6.81
C THR A 30 6.20 -15.35 -6.75
N THR A 31 5.07 -16.00 -6.49
CA THR A 31 3.80 -15.33 -6.18
C THR A 31 3.40 -15.69 -4.75
N ASP A 32 3.04 -14.67 -3.97
CA ASP A 32 2.58 -14.76 -2.59
C ASP A 32 1.07 -14.54 -2.52
N HIS A 33 0.37 -15.25 -1.63
CA HIS A 33 -1.02 -14.97 -1.31
C HIS A 33 -1.10 -13.87 -0.25
N ILE A 34 -1.86 -12.80 -0.48
CA ILE A 34 -2.08 -11.73 0.50
C ILE A 34 -2.72 -12.32 1.75
N VAL A 35 -3.88 -12.92 1.62
CA VAL A 35 -4.45 -13.83 2.62
C VAL A 35 -3.95 -15.23 2.33
N PRO A 36 -3.25 -15.91 3.26
CA PRO A 36 -2.69 -17.24 3.03
C PRO A 36 -3.75 -18.26 2.61
N HIS A 37 -3.36 -19.21 1.78
CA HIS A 37 -4.25 -20.31 1.36
C HIS A 37 -4.78 -21.10 2.57
N ILE A 38 -3.95 -21.33 3.59
CA ILE A 38 -4.34 -22.02 4.84
C ILE A 38 -5.39 -21.22 5.63
N ALA A 39 -5.41 -19.90 5.46
CA ALA A 39 -6.43 -19.01 6.05
C ALA A 39 -7.66 -18.82 5.13
N GLY A 40 -7.81 -19.65 4.08
CA GLY A 40 -8.94 -19.59 3.16
C GLY A 40 -8.76 -18.61 2.00
N GLY A 41 -7.60 -18.00 1.84
CA GLY A 41 -7.32 -17.06 0.76
C GLY A 41 -7.40 -17.73 -0.63
N PRO A 42 -8.20 -17.21 -1.57
CA PRO A 42 -8.36 -17.79 -2.89
C PRO A 42 -7.14 -17.54 -3.78
N THR A 43 -6.90 -18.45 -4.76
CA THR A 43 -5.85 -18.28 -5.77
C THR A 43 -6.40 -17.50 -6.97
N VAL A 44 -6.67 -16.21 -6.76
CA VAL A 44 -7.14 -15.25 -7.77
C VAL A 44 -6.23 -14.04 -7.81
N PRO A 45 -6.12 -13.31 -8.95
CA PRO A 45 -5.21 -12.17 -9.07
C PRO A 45 -5.36 -11.11 -7.97
N ALA A 46 -6.57 -10.87 -7.48
CA ALA A 46 -6.85 -9.90 -6.41
C ALA A 46 -6.24 -10.28 -5.06
N ASN A 47 -6.02 -11.58 -4.80
CA ASN A 47 -5.39 -12.08 -3.57
C ASN A 47 -3.92 -12.50 -3.78
N LEU A 48 -3.31 -12.12 -4.89
CA LEU A 48 -1.95 -12.51 -5.23
C LEU A 48 -1.06 -11.29 -5.47
N ARG A 49 0.20 -11.37 -5.03
CA ARG A 49 1.21 -10.35 -5.24
C ARG A 49 2.57 -10.96 -5.57
N ARG A 50 3.47 -10.15 -6.12
CA ARG A 50 4.81 -10.60 -6.47
C ARG A 50 5.75 -10.55 -5.26
N ALA A 51 6.51 -11.62 -5.06
CA ALA A 51 7.48 -11.73 -3.97
C ALA A 51 8.72 -12.50 -4.40
N CYS A 52 9.86 -12.25 -3.77
CA CYS A 52 11.00 -13.15 -3.88
C CYS A 52 10.81 -14.37 -2.96
N LYS A 53 11.43 -15.48 -3.35
CA LYS A 53 11.33 -16.73 -2.59
C LYS A 53 11.76 -16.57 -1.13
N HIS A 54 12.81 -15.77 -0.87
CA HIS A 54 13.28 -15.48 0.48
C HIS A 54 12.18 -14.81 1.33
N CYS A 55 11.60 -13.70 0.84
CA CYS A 55 10.56 -12.99 1.57
C CYS A 55 9.29 -13.82 1.74
N ASN A 56 8.89 -14.56 0.70
CA ASN A 56 7.73 -15.44 0.75
C ASN A 56 7.91 -16.55 1.80
N SER A 57 9.08 -17.17 1.85
CA SER A 57 9.40 -18.18 2.87
C SER A 57 9.48 -17.58 4.28
N LEU A 58 10.08 -16.39 4.42
CA LEU A 58 10.19 -15.71 5.72
C LEU A 58 8.83 -15.25 6.25
N ARG A 59 7.93 -14.83 5.38
CA ARG A 59 6.56 -14.48 5.72
C ARG A 59 5.78 -15.71 6.18
N GLY A 60 5.97 -16.88 5.54
CA GLY A 60 5.21 -18.11 5.84
C GLY A 60 3.69 -17.91 5.67
N ASP A 61 2.92 -18.37 6.63
CA ASP A 61 1.44 -18.31 6.61
C ASP A 61 0.87 -17.09 7.36
N ARG A 62 1.71 -16.09 7.70
CA ARG A 62 1.24 -14.91 8.42
C ARG A 62 0.52 -13.96 7.46
N THR A 63 -0.64 -13.46 7.85
CA THR A 63 -1.29 -12.33 7.20
C THR A 63 -0.62 -11.06 7.69
N LEU A 64 -0.11 -10.24 6.76
CA LEU A 64 0.58 -8.98 7.08
C LEU A 64 -0.42 -7.83 7.04
N ASN A 65 -1.25 -7.73 8.07
CA ASN A 65 -2.34 -6.75 8.18
C ASN A 65 -2.16 -5.78 9.36
N GLY A 66 -0.94 -5.68 9.90
CA GLY A 66 -0.67 -4.80 11.03
C GLY A 66 -1.11 -5.33 12.39
N TYR A 67 -1.54 -6.56 12.51
CA TYR A 67 -1.98 -7.31 13.70
C TYR A 67 -2.62 -6.53 14.85
N GLY A 68 -1.95 -5.55 15.44
CA GLY A 68 -2.45 -4.71 16.52
C GLY A 68 -2.88 -3.31 16.07
N ALA A 69 -2.55 -2.94 14.85
CA ALA A 69 -2.84 -1.63 14.30
C ALA A 69 -4.25 -1.58 13.70
N LEU A 70 -4.95 -0.48 13.93
CA LEU A 70 -6.18 -0.14 13.23
C LEU A 70 -5.80 0.67 11.97
N ILE A 71 -6.03 0.10 10.78
CA ILE A 71 -5.60 0.70 9.52
C ILE A 71 -6.82 1.23 8.75
N HIS A 72 -6.84 2.55 8.54
CA HIS A 72 -7.79 3.25 7.71
C HIS A 72 -7.16 3.65 6.39
N ALA A 73 -7.83 3.39 5.27
CA ALA A 73 -7.40 3.79 3.94
C ALA A 73 -8.37 4.82 3.36
N VAL A 74 -7.88 6.01 3.07
CA VAL A 74 -8.68 7.10 2.48
C VAL A 74 -8.23 7.33 1.04
N ILE A 75 -9.12 7.09 0.10
CA ILE A 75 -8.88 7.23 -1.33
C ILE A 75 -9.82 8.27 -1.95
N GLY A 76 -9.45 8.79 -3.10
CA GLY A 76 -10.25 9.75 -3.83
C GLY A 76 -9.42 10.58 -4.81
N PRO A 77 -10.05 11.43 -5.64
CA PRO A 77 -9.37 12.29 -6.58
C PRO A 77 -8.46 13.32 -5.89
N PRO A 78 -7.54 13.97 -6.61
CA PRO A 78 -6.84 15.16 -6.13
C PRO A 78 -7.85 16.21 -5.66
N ALA A 79 -7.54 16.93 -4.58
CA ALA A 79 -8.42 17.92 -3.94
C ALA A 79 -9.79 17.38 -3.45
N GLY A 80 -9.97 16.05 -3.39
CA GLY A 80 -11.22 15.41 -2.95
C GLY A 80 -11.43 15.40 -1.42
N GLY A 81 -10.75 16.25 -0.65
CA GLY A 81 -10.97 16.37 0.79
C GLY A 81 -10.37 15.26 1.66
N LYS A 82 -9.54 14.36 1.11
CA LYS A 82 -8.96 13.22 1.85
C LYS A 82 -8.23 13.62 3.13
N SER A 83 -7.32 14.60 3.04
CA SER A 83 -6.54 15.04 4.21
C SER A 83 -7.42 15.72 5.24
N THR A 84 -8.42 16.50 4.80
CA THR A 84 -9.43 17.09 5.68
C THR A 84 -10.24 16.02 6.41
N TYR A 85 -10.65 14.98 5.68
CA TYR A 85 -11.36 13.85 6.28
C TYR A 85 -10.53 13.18 7.38
N VAL A 86 -9.25 12.91 7.10
CA VAL A 86 -8.32 12.31 8.09
C VAL A 86 -8.16 13.22 9.31
N ASP A 87 -7.95 14.52 9.11
CA ASP A 87 -7.78 15.47 10.21
C ASP A 87 -9.01 15.56 11.13
N MET A 88 -10.21 15.34 10.58
CA MET A 88 -11.46 15.35 11.34
C MET A 88 -11.73 14.05 12.13
N HIS A 89 -11.14 12.92 11.70
CA HIS A 89 -11.48 11.59 12.22
C HIS A 89 -10.35 10.91 12.99
N ARG A 90 -9.09 11.26 12.72
CA ARG A 90 -7.93 10.63 13.37
C ARG A 90 -7.86 10.96 14.87
N GLN A 91 -7.45 10.00 15.66
CA GLN A 91 -7.17 10.22 17.07
C GLN A 91 -5.82 10.94 17.28
N PRO A 92 -5.64 11.67 18.41
CA PRO A 92 -4.33 12.19 18.78
C PRO A 92 -3.28 11.09 18.86
N GLY A 93 -2.14 11.26 18.16
CA GLY A 93 -1.08 10.25 18.09
C GLY A 93 -1.22 9.25 16.95
N ALA A 94 -2.29 9.32 16.16
CA ALA A 94 -2.41 8.52 14.93
C ALA A 94 -1.28 8.85 13.93
N VAL A 95 -0.79 7.83 13.24
CA VAL A 95 0.20 7.99 12.17
C VAL A 95 -0.50 8.16 10.84
N VAL A 96 -0.14 9.21 10.09
CA VAL A 96 -0.72 9.51 8.77
C VAL A 96 0.35 9.34 7.70
N LEU A 97 0.08 8.49 6.73
CA LEU A 97 0.92 8.28 5.56
C LEU A 97 0.24 8.91 4.33
N ASP A 98 0.50 10.20 4.14
CA ASP A 98 -0.02 11.00 3.03
C ASP A 98 1.09 11.26 2.01
N PHE A 99 0.79 10.97 0.73
CA PHE A 99 1.74 11.14 -0.37
C PHE A 99 2.09 12.62 -0.60
N ASP A 100 1.09 13.49 -0.59
CA ASP A 100 1.31 14.93 -0.86
C ASP A 100 2.07 15.59 0.30
N ALA A 101 1.79 15.20 1.54
CA ALA A 101 2.54 15.65 2.71
C ALA A 101 4.02 15.22 2.64
N LEU A 102 4.31 13.97 2.24
CA LEU A 102 5.68 13.49 2.03
C LEU A 102 6.40 14.28 0.92
N ALA A 103 5.75 14.49 -0.23
CA ALA A 103 6.33 15.26 -1.33
C ALA A 103 6.63 16.70 -0.90
N LYS A 104 5.72 17.33 -0.16
CA LYS A 104 5.89 18.68 0.37
C LYS A 104 7.04 18.76 1.39
N ALA A 105 7.17 17.78 2.26
CA ALA A 105 8.28 17.70 3.23
C ALA A 105 9.65 17.58 2.55
N MET A 106 9.73 17.01 1.34
CA MET A 106 10.96 16.93 0.55
C MET A 106 11.32 18.25 -0.16
N MET A 107 10.38 19.22 -0.22
CA MET A 107 10.59 20.57 -0.78
C MET A 107 10.15 21.65 0.22
N PRO A 108 10.83 21.81 1.35
CA PRO A 108 10.45 22.80 2.34
C PRO A 108 10.56 24.22 1.75
N GLY A 109 9.57 25.07 2.07
CA GLY A 109 9.49 26.43 1.54
C GLY A 109 8.78 26.55 0.18
N SER A 110 8.27 25.47 -0.39
CA SER A 110 7.39 25.53 -1.52
C SER A 110 5.99 25.96 -1.07
N ASP A 111 5.47 27.05 -1.65
CA ASP A 111 4.09 27.53 -1.42
C ASP A 111 3.05 26.74 -2.22
N ALA A 112 3.49 25.82 -3.09
CA ALA A 112 2.60 25.02 -3.90
C ALA A 112 1.82 24.03 -3.04
N GLU A 113 0.51 23.98 -3.23
CA GLU A 113 -0.37 23.02 -2.59
C GLU A 113 0.01 21.57 -2.95
N HIS A 114 0.44 21.38 -4.21
CA HIS A 114 0.95 20.10 -4.72
C HIS A 114 2.33 20.26 -5.36
N VAL A 115 3.23 19.34 -5.01
CA VAL A 115 4.55 19.27 -5.64
C VAL A 115 4.43 18.68 -7.05
N THR A 116 4.77 19.46 -8.08
CA THR A 116 4.70 19.07 -9.49
C THR A 116 6.02 18.52 -10.04
N VAL A 117 7.12 18.67 -9.30
CA VAL A 117 8.46 18.22 -9.72
C VAL A 117 8.53 16.69 -9.77
N GLU A 118 8.67 16.13 -10.95
CA GLU A 118 8.53 14.71 -11.21
C GLU A 118 9.50 13.83 -10.42
N TRP A 119 10.78 14.22 -10.31
CA TRP A 119 11.75 13.43 -9.54
C TRP A 119 11.46 13.44 -8.03
N VAL A 120 10.92 14.54 -7.48
CA VAL A 120 10.48 14.61 -6.08
C VAL A 120 9.27 13.69 -5.87
N ARG A 121 8.32 13.70 -6.80
CA ARG A 121 7.15 12.81 -6.75
C ARG A 121 7.56 11.34 -6.80
N ARG A 122 8.57 10.97 -7.59
CA ARG A 122 9.11 9.61 -7.62
C ARG A 122 9.76 9.23 -6.29
N MET A 123 10.54 10.14 -5.69
CA MET A 123 11.13 9.92 -4.36
C MET A 123 10.07 9.77 -3.27
N ALA A 124 9.07 10.65 -3.25
CA ALA A 124 7.94 10.60 -2.32
C ALA A 124 7.14 9.30 -2.48
N SER A 125 6.96 8.82 -3.73
CA SER A 125 6.33 7.53 -4.00
C SER A 125 7.15 6.37 -3.41
N GLY A 126 8.46 6.37 -3.59
CA GLY A 126 9.36 5.36 -3.00
C GLY A 126 9.28 5.37 -1.46
N ALA A 127 9.30 6.55 -0.85
CA ALA A 127 9.18 6.71 0.59
C ALA A 127 7.81 6.23 1.10
N TRP A 128 6.72 6.59 0.41
CA TRP A 128 5.37 6.15 0.74
C TRP A 128 5.26 4.62 0.73
N TYR A 129 5.71 3.96 -0.35
CA TYR A 129 5.68 2.51 -0.45
C TYR A 129 6.61 1.83 0.56
N GLY A 130 7.77 2.43 0.86
CA GLY A 130 8.68 1.97 1.90
C GLY A 130 8.01 1.99 3.28
N ALA A 131 7.40 3.12 3.66
CA ALA A 131 6.67 3.26 4.90
C ALA A 131 5.48 2.30 4.98
N TYR A 132 4.67 2.20 3.92
CA TYR A 132 3.53 1.27 3.84
C TYR A 132 3.96 -0.18 4.13
N ARG A 133 5.05 -0.65 3.53
CA ARG A 133 5.57 -2.01 3.77
C ARG A 133 5.98 -2.25 5.22
N HIS A 134 6.38 -1.20 5.94
CA HIS A 134 6.65 -1.29 7.38
C HIS A 134 5.36 -1.25 8.21
N MET A 135 4.40 -0.39 7.84
CA MET A 135 3.13 -0.26 8.56
C MET A 135 2.35 -1.56 8.64
N VAL A 136 2.29 -2.35 7.56
CA VAL A 136 1.61 -3.66 7.55
C VAL A 136 2.24 -4.71 8.47
N ARG A 137 3.38 -4.42 9.07
CA ARG A 137 4.09 -5.30 10.02
C ARG A 137 4.05 -4.79 11.46
N VAL A 138 3.48 -3.61 11.67
CA VAL A 138 3.33 -3.02 13.02
C VAL A 138 2.43 -3.93 13.85
N THR A 139 2.87 -4.25 15.05
CA THR A 139 2.13 -5.08 16.02
C THR A 139 1.64 -4.28 17.21
N GLU A 140 2.07 -3.04 17.33
CA GLU A 140 1.65 -2.09 18.35
C GLU A 140 0.19 -1.65 18.12
N PRO A 141 -0.58 -1.37 19.17
CA PRO A 141 -1.95 -0.91 19.08
C PRO A 141 -1.99 0.59 18.69
N VAL A 142 -1.69 0.88 17.43
CA VAL A 142 -1.65 2.23 16.86
C VAL A 142 -2.71 2.39 15.79
N GLU A 143 -3.18 3.62 15.61
CA GLU A 143 -4.06 4.00 14.52
C GLU A 143 -3.22 4.52 13.34
N LEU A 144 -3.44 3.95 12.15
CA LEU A 144 -2.69 4.23 10.94
C LEU A 144 -3.64 4.69 9.83
N TRP A 145 -3.34 5.83 9.20
CA TRP A 145 -4.10 6.39 8.11
C TRP A 145 -3.30 6.40 6.81
N LEU A 146 -3.81 5.71 5.79
CA LEU A 146 -3.24 5.65 4.45
C LEU A 146 -4.00 6.62 3.55
N VAL A 147 -3.36 7.69 3.10
CA VAL A 147 -3.99 8.67 2.19
C VAL A 147 -3.39 8.52 0.80
N LYS A 148 -4.24 8.22 -0.19
CA LYS A 148 -3.76 7.99 -1.55
C LYS A 148 -4.80 8.35 -2.62
N THR A 149 -4.33 9.06 -3.63
CA THR A 149 -4.98 9.09 -4.93
C THR A 149 -4.55 7.85 -5.72
N LEU A 150 -5.50 7.04 -6.15
CA LEU A 150 -5.22 5.87 -6.98
C LEU A 150 -5.19 6.33 -8.45
N PRO A 151 -4.04 6.31 -9.11
CA PRO A 151 -3.96 6.69 -10.52
C PRO A 151 -4.66 5.65 -11.40
N PHE A 152 -5.24 6.09 -12.52
CA PHE A 152 -5.88 5.24 -13.52
C PHE A 152 -4.80 4.52 -14.36
N THR A 153 -4.21 3.47 -13.84
CA THR A 153 -3.19 2.65 -14.51
C THR A 153 -3.49 1.17 -14.30
N PRO A 154 -2.95 0.24 -15.12
CA PRO A 154 -3.13 -1.20 -14.91
C PRO A 154 -2.68 -1.69 -13.53
N ARG A 155 -1.80 -0.93 -12.86
CA ARG A 155 -1.29 -1.23 -11.51
C ARG A 155 -2.12 -0.61 -10.37
N SER A 156 -3.08 0.27 -10.70
CA SER A 156 -3.89 0.97 -9.69
C SER A 156 -4.71 0.01 -8.81
N PRO A 157 -5.34 -1.05 -9.36
CA PRO A 157 -6.16 -1.95 -8.56
C PRO A 157 -5.38 -2.69 -7.48
N ARG A 158 -4.08 -2.91 -7.65
CA ARG A 158 -3.27 -3.77 -6.76
C ARG A 158 -3.34 -3.37 -5.28
N LEU A 159 -3.26 -2.06 -4.97
CA LEU A 159 -3.33 -1.59 -3.59
C LEU A 159 -4.73 -1.75 -3.03
N LEU A 160 -5.74 -1.41 -3.82
CA LEU A 160 -7.12 -1.56 -3.41
C LEU A 160 -7.48 -3.04 -3.20
N ASP A 161 -7.05 -3.92 -4.11
CA ASP A 161 -7.21 -5.37 -3.96
C ASP A 161 -6.55 -5.88 -2.66
N GLU A 162 -5.32 -5.40 -2.36
CA GLU A 162 -4.61 -5.76 -1.14
C GLU A 162 -5.35 -5.26 0.11
N TRP A 163 -5.82 -4.01 0.12
CA TRP A 163 -6.53 -3.43 1.25
C TRP A 163 -7.88 -4.12 1.51
N ILE A 164 -8.62 -4.44 0.45
CA ILE A 164 -9.86 -5.22 0.55
C ILE A 164 -9.58 -6.63 1.09
N ALA A 165 -8.54 -7.29 0.57
CA ALA A 165 -8.17 -8.64 1.01
C ALA A 165 -7.72 -8.67 2.49
N LEU A 166 -7.14 -7.58 2.99
CA LEU A 166 -6.69 -7.43 4.38
C LEU A 166 -7.76 -6.84 5.30
N ASP A 167 -8.96 -6.60 4.78
CA ASP A 167 -10.12 -6.06 5.52
C ASP A 167 -9.82 -4.70 6.19
N TYR A 168 -9.12 -3.80 5.45
CA TYR A 168 -8.90 -2.45 5.93
C TYR A 168 -10.19 -1.63 5.87
N ASP A 169 -10.36 -0.71 6.79
CA ASP A 169 -11.43 0.29 6.74
C ASP A 169 -11.15 1.30 5.59
N ILE A 170 -11.93 1.19 4.51
CA ILE A 170 -11.71 1.98 3.30
C ILE A 170 -12.79 3.05 3.15
N THR A 171 -12.36 4.31 3.16
CA THR A 171 -13.21 5.47 2.89
C THR A 171 -12.88 6.05 1.52
N VAL A 172 -13.92 6.33 0.73
CA VAL A 172 -13.81 7.03 -0.56
C VAL A 172 -14.29 8.46 -0.39
N CYS A 173 -13.38 9.42 -0.57
CA CYS A 173 -13.71 10.84 -0.64
C CYS A 173 -14.02 11.20 -2.08
N ASP A 174 -15.28 11.53 -2.34
CA ASP A 174 -15.75 12.03 -3.63
C ASP A 174 -16.36 13.42 -3.40
N PRO A 175 -15.82 14.47 -4.01
CA PRO A 175 -16.35 15.82 -3.81
C PRO A 175 -17.67 16.09 -4.56
N GLY A 176 -18.19 15.11 -5.35
CA GLY A 176 -19.40 15.27 -6.16
C GLY A 176 -19.15 15.90 -7.51
#